data_abcb72cb990acfb04b9ae9035de79b19
#
_entry.id   abcb72cb990acfb04b9ae9035de79b19
#
_cell.length_a   1.000
_cell.length_b   1.000
_cell.length_c   1.000
_cell.angle_alpha   90.00
_cell.angle_beta   90.00
_cell.angle_gamma   90.00
#
_symmetry.space_group_name_H-M   'P 1'
#
loop_
_entity.id
_entity.type
_entity.pdbx_description
1 polymer ?
#
loop_
_entity_poly.entity_id
_entity_poly.type
_entity_poly.pdbx_seq_one_letter_code
_entity_poly.pdbx_strand_id
1 'polypeptide(L)'
;MVVNSQDDIMLHDTLWKPLTHKVLSAMRERTSIVRLAALKTLYKLFVEVGDEFLILLPECLPYLSELLEDSSADVVDLTNTTIRYIEELSGEKLDDYLK
;
A
#
# COMPACT_ATOMS: atom_id res chain seq x y z
N MET A 1 12.11 23.09 13.97
CA MET A 1 10.85 23.54 13.47
C MET A 1 9.87 22.40 13.42
N VAL A 2 8.74 22.71 13.82
CA VAL A 2 7.71 21.70 13.76
C VAL A 2 6.92 21.92 12.51
N VAL A 3 6.98 20.98 11.63
CA VAL A 3 6.15 21.05 10.48
C VAL A 3 4.75 20.72 10.94
N ASN A 4 3.88 21.58 10.62
CA ASN A 4 2.49 21.34 10.82
C ASN A 4 2.10 20.11 10.02
N SER A 5 1.48 19.15 10.67
CA SER A 5 1.19 17.89 9.98
C SER A 5 0.28 18.09 8.77
N GLN A 6 -0.60 19.09 8.82
CA GLN A 6 -1.45 19.36 7.66
C GLN A 6 -0.64 19.91 6.50
N ASP A 7 0.31 20.79 6.81
CA ASP A 7 1.18 21.30 5.76
C ASP A 7 2.02 20.19 5.17
N ASP A 8 2.47 19.28 6.03
CA ASP A 8 3.23 18.12 5.58
C ASP A 8 2.41 17.29 4.61
N ILE A 9 1.16 17.05 4.94
CA ILE A 9 0.30 16.24 4.10
C ILE A 9 0.13 16.89 2.75
N MET A 10 -0.09 18.18 2.72
CA MET A 10 -0.28 18.89 1.46
C MET A 10 0.99 18.89 0.62
N LEU A 11 2.13 19.06 1.28
CA LEU A 11 3.41 19.00 0.57
C LEU A 11 3.66 17.60 0.06
N HIS A 12 3.32 16.61 0.86
CA HIS A 12 3.60 15.22 0.52
C HIS A 12 2.67 14.70 -0.56
N ASP A 13 1.60 15.40 -0.87
CA ASP A 13 0.73 14.98 -1.94
C ASP A 13 1.51 14.81 -3.23
N THR A 14 2.52 15.64 -3.45
CA THR A 14 3.38 15.50 -4.63
C THR A 14 4.53 14.53 -4.38
N LEU A 15 4.90 14.30 -3.12
CA LEU A 15 6.01 13.41 -2.79
C LEU A 15 5.59 11.96 -2.65
N TRP A 16 4.35 11.72 -2.26
CA TRP A 16 3.86 10.37 -2.05
C TRP A 16 3.82 9.56 -3.34
N LYS A 17 3.52 10.20 -4.47
CA LYS A 17 3.46 9.47 -5.72
C LYS A 17 4.80 8.84 -6.08
N PRO A 18 5.91 9.61 -6.10
CA PRO A 18 7.20 8.97 -6.39
C PRO A 18 7.58 7.92 -5.35
N LEU A 19 7.31 8.19 -4.07
CA LEU A 19 7.60 7.21 -3.03
C LEU A 19 6.79 5.95 -3.22
N THR A 20 5.50 6.11 -3.51
CA THR A 20 4.61 4.99 -3.72
C THR A 20 5.07 4.17 -4.92
N HIS A 21 5.49 4.82 -6.00
CA HIS A 21 6.01 4.11 -7.16
C HIS A 21 7.21 3.26 -6.80
N LYS A 22 8.10 3.76 -5.96
CA LYS A 22 9.24 2.98 -5.52
C LYS A 22 8.83 1.79 -4.69
N VAL A 23 7.87 1.99 -3.80
CA VAL A 23 7.36 0.90 -2.97
C VAL A 23 6.70 -0.16 -3.85
N LEU A 24 5.87 0.26 -4.79
CA LEU A 24 5.19 -0.67 -5.67
C LEU A 24 6.18 -1.45 -6.51
N SER A 25 7.22 -0.80 -7.01
CA SER A 25 8.26 -1.50 -7.77
C SER A 25 8.96 -2.54 -6.92
N ALA A 26 9.21 -2.23 -5.65
CA ALA A 26 9.86 -3.18 -4.75
C ALA A 26 8.96 -4.38 -4.46
N MET A 27 7.65 -4.21 -4.59
CA MET A 27 6.71 -5.32 -4.40
C MET A 27 6.80 -6.35 -5.54
N ARG A 28 7.54 -6.04 -6.59
CA ARG A 28 7.77 -6.96 -7.71
C ARG A 28 9.19 -7.49 -7.76
N GLU A 29 10.00 -7.20 -6.73
CA GLU A 29 11.35 -7.69 -6.69
C GLU A 29 11.40 -9.21 -6.56
N ARG A 30 12.54 -9.77 -6.93
CA ARG A 30 12.69 -11.22 -6.98
C ARG A 30 12.65 -11.88 -5.60
N THR A 31 13.23 -11.22 -4.61
CA THR A 31 13.30 -11.81 -3.29
C THR A 31 12.06 -11.50 -2.48
N SER A 32 11.54 -12.53 -1.83
CA SER A 32 10.35 -12.35 -1.02
C SER A 32 10.60 -11.42 0.16
N ILE A 33 11.82 -11.36 0.65
CA ILE A 33 12.15 -10.48 1.77
C ILE A 33 11.93 -9.02 1.35
N VAL A 34 12.36 -8.66 0.14
CA VAL A 34 12.17 -7.31 -0.35
C VAL A 34 10.69 -7.04 -0.60
N ARG A 35 9.98 -8.01 -1.19
CA ARG A 35 8.55 -7.84 -1.43
C ARG A 35 7.80 -7.66 -0.12
N LEU A 36 8.17 -8.42 0.90
CA LEU A 36 7.51 -8.32 2.20
C LEU A 36 7.77 -6.96 2.84
N ALA A 37 9.02 -6.50 2.78
CA ALA A 37 9.36 -5.20 3.34
C ALA A 37 8.60 -4.07 2.65
N ALA A 38 8.50 -4.15 1.32
CA ALA A 38 7.77 -3.15 0.56
C ALA A 38 6.29 -3.15 0.93
N LEU A 39 5.72 -4.33 1.08
CA LEU A 39 4.32 -4.45 1.45
C LEU A 39 4.07 -3.92 2.86
N LYS A 40 4.99 -4.15 3.79
CA LYS A 40 4.88 -3.58 5.13
C LYS A 40 4.88 -2.06 5.07
N THR A 41 5.71 -1.50 4.20
CA THR A 41 5.76 -0.05 4.04
C THR A 41 4.44 0.47 3.47
N LEU A 42 3.88 -0.22 2.49
CA LEU A 42 2.61 0.18 1.92
C LEU A 42 1.49 0.13 2.97
N TYR A 43 1.46 -0.95 3.74
CA TYR A 43 0.48 -1.09 4.81
C TYR A 43 0.59 0.08 5.79
N LYS A 44 1.82 0.41 6.16
CA LYS A 44 2.06 1.51 7.08
C LYS A 44 1.58 2.85 6.52
N LEU A 45 1.76 3.05 5.23
CA LEU A 45 1.28 4.27 4.59
C LEU A 45 -0.24 4.39 4.70
N PHE A 46 -0.95 3.30 4.49
CA PHE A 46 -2.41 3.33 4.66
C PHE A 46 -2.80 3.60 6.10
N VAL A 47 -2.07 3.01 7.05
CA VAL A 47 -2.38 3.22 8.47
C VAL A 47 -2.11 4.65 8.88
N GLU A 48 -0.97 5.20 8.51
CA GLU A 48 -0.55 6.51 8.99
C GLU A 48 -1.19 7.67 8.24
N VAL A 49 -1.36 7.51 6.94
CA VAL A 49 -1.96 8.58 6.13
C VAL A 49 -3.49 8.48 6.16
N GLY A 50 -4.00 7.27 6.16
CA GLY A 50 -5.44 7.07 6.25
C GLY A 50 -6.18 7.36 4.97
N ASP A 51 -7.35 7.97 5.11
CA ASP A 51 -8.26 8.20 3.99
C ASP A 51 -7.60 8.88 2.80
N GLU A 52 -6.67 9.77 3.06
CA GLU A 52 -6.06 10.53 1.98
C GLU A 52 -5.22 9.64 1.07
N PHE A 53 -4.71 8.53 1.60
CA PHE A 53 -3.91 7.62 0.78
C PHE A 53 -4.79 6.80 -0.14
N LEU A 54 -6.10 6.76 0.09
CA LEU A 54 -7.00 6.00 -0.77
C LEU A 54 -7.03 6.53 -2.20
N ILE A 55 -6.60 7.76 -2.41
CA ILE A 55 -6.54 8.30 -3.77
C ILE A 55 -5.55 7.51 -4.62
N LEU A 56 -4.57 6.86 -3.99
CA LEU A 56 -3.58 6.06 -4.69
C LEU A 56 -3.95 4.59 -4.77
N LEU A 57 -5.10 4.21 -4.22
CA LEU A 57 -5.52 2.82 -4.20
C LEU A 57 -5.60 2.18 -5.59
N PRO A 58 -6.17 2.86 -6.61
CA PRO A 58 -6.22 2.23 -7.93
C PRO A 58 -4.85 1.84 -8.46
N GLU A 59 -3.81 2.58 -8.12
CA GLU A 59 -2.46 2.24 -8.55
C GLU A 59 -1.89 1.06 -7.79
N CYS A 60 -2.37 0.83 -6.57
CA CYS A 60 -1.88 -0.26 -5.73
C CYS A 60 -2.55 -1.59 -6.02
N LEU A 61 -3.78 -1.57 -6.54
CA LEU A 61 -4.57 -2.78 -6.67
C LEU A 61 -3.92 -3.86 -7.52
N PRO A 62 -3.34 -3.55 -8.69
CA PRO A 62 -2.69 -4.61 -9.49
C PRO A 62 -1.57 -5.29 -8.73
N TYR A 63 -0.83 -4.53 -7.94
CA TYR A 63 0.29 -5.08 -7.17
C TYR A 63 -0.21 -5.97 -6.04
N LEU A 64 -1.25 -5.54 -5.36
CA LEU A 64 -1.85 -6.36 -4.31
C LEU A 64 -2.42 -7.64 -4.87
N SER A 65 -3.05 -7.55 -6.03
CA SER A 65 -3.59 -8.73 -6.69
C SER A 65 -2.49 -9.74 -6.99
N GLU A 66 -1.34 -9.27 -7.47
CA GLU A 66 -0.21 -10.14 -7.74
C GLU A 66 0.28 -10.82 -6.46
N LEU A 67 0.35 -10.09 -5.37
CA LEU A 67 0.90 -10.64 -4.14
C LEU A 67 -0.04 -11.61 -3.45
N LEU A 68 -1.31 -11.62 -3.81
CA LEU A 68 -2.23 -12.65 -3.31
C LEU A 68 -1.82 -14.04 -3.78
N GLU A 69 -1.08 -14.12 -4.89
CA GLU A 69 -0.61 -15.40 -5.42
C GLU A 69 0.89 -15.57 -5.25
N ASP A 70 1.46 -14.84 -4.32
CA ASP A 70 2.90 -14.90 -4.09
C ASP A 70 3.31 -16.28 -3.57
N SER A 71 4.55 -16.67 -3.88
CA SER A 71 5.08 -17.94 -3.42
C SER A 71 5.38 -17.96 -1.92
N SER A 72 5.51 -16.78 -1.31
CA SER A 72 5.79 -16.68 0.11
C SER A 72 4.49 -16.57 0.90
N ALA A 73 4.29 -17.47 1.85
CA ALA A 73 3.10 -17.43 2.69
C ALA A 73 3.03 -16.14 3.50
N ASP A 74 4.19 -15.66 3.95
CA ASP A 74 4.22 -14.41 4.71
C ASP A 74 3.73 -13.23 3.88
N VAL A 75 4.11 -13.19 2.61
CA VAL A 75 3.67 -12.14 1.72
C VAL A 75 2.16 -12.24 1.50
N VAL A 76 1.66 -13.45 1.26
CA VAL A 76 0.23 -13.64 1.06
C VAL A 76 -0.57 -13.22 2.29
N ASP A 77 -0.09 -13.62 3.47
CA ASP A 77 -0.79 -13.29 4.70
C ASP A 77 -0.85 -11.78 4.93
N LEU A 78 0.27 -11.10 4.72
CA LEU A 78 0.29 -9.65 4.91
C LEU A 78 -0.54 -8.95 3.85
N THR A 79 -0.57 -9.49 2.64
CA THR A 79 -1.40 -8.93 1.58
C THR A 79 -2.87 -8.99 1.98
N ASN A 80 -3.31 -10.13 2.50
CA ASN A 80 -4.69 -10.27 2.96
C ASN A 80 -5.00 -9.30 4.10
N THR A 81 -4.07 -9.15 5.02
CA THR A 81 -4.25 -8.21 6.13
C THR A 81 -4.37 -6.79 5.61
N THR A 82 -3.51 -6.42 4.66
CA THR A 82 -3.52 -5.09 4.07
C THR A 82 -4.84 -4.82 3.35
N ILE A 83 -5.31 -5.79 2.58
CA ILE A 83 -6.57 -5.65 1.86
C ILE A 83 -7.73 -5.43 2.82
N ARG A 84 -7.77 -6.22 3.90
CA ARG A 84 -8.83 -6.06 4.89
C ARG A 84 -8.80 -4.68 5.54
N TYR A 85 -7.61 -4.21 5.84
CA TYR A 85 -7.49 -2.88 6.42
C TYR A 85 -8.00 -1.81 5.45
N ILE A 86 -7.65 -1.94 4.17
CA ILE A 86 -8.10 -1.00 3.15
C ILE A 86 -9.62 -1.05 3.01
N GLU A 87 -10.21 -2.25 3.04
CA GLU A 87 -11.65 -2.37 2.96
C GLU A 87 -12.35 -1.69 4.13
N GLU A 88 -11.80 -1.83 5.31
CA GLU A 88 -12.37 -1.15 6.47
C GLU A 88 -12.21 0.36 6.37
N LEU A 89 -11.07 0.79 5.89
CA LEU A 89 -10.78 2.22 5.75
C LEU A 89 -11.69 2.87 4.71
N SER A 90 -11.88 2.20 3.58
CA SER A 90 -12.66 2.74 2.48
C SER A 90 -14.15 2.49 2.60
N GLY A 91 -14.52 1.47 3.39
CA GLY A 91 -15.90 1.05 3.50
C GLY A 91 -16.39 0.25 2.32
N GLU A 92 -15.50 -0.22 1.45
CA GLU A 92 -15.87 -0.97 0.25
C GLU A 92 -15.11 -2.28 0.19
N LYS A 93 -15.74 -3.27 -0.43
CA LYS A 93 -15.08 -4.54 -0.70
C LYS A 93 -14.24 -4.44 -1.96
N LEU A 94 -13.07 -5.05 -1.94
CA LEU A 94 -12.15 -4.99 -3.06
C LEU A 94 -12.18 -6.25 -3.93
N ASP A 95 -13.06 -7.19 -3.62
CA ASP A 95 -13.09 -8.47 -4.33
C ASP A 95 -13.17 -8.31 -5.84
N ASP A 96 -13.99 -7.38 -6.30
CA ASP A 96 -14.20 -7.17 -7.73
C ASP A 96 -12.95 -6.66 -8.42
N TYR A 97 -12.10 -5.97 -7.69
CA TYR A 97 -10.90 -5.36 -8.24
C TYR A 97 -9.68 -6.28 -8.19
N LEU A 98 -9.77 -7.35 -7.40
CA LEU A 98 -8.61 -8.20 -7.15
C LEU A 98 -8.70 -9.57 -7.82
N LYS A 99 -9.68 -9.76 -8.66
CA LYS A 99 -9.84 -11.03 -9.39
C LYS A 99 -8.90 -11.16 -10.56
#